data_79aaddb8fe1ac127629069672131e2b5
#
_entry.id   79aaddb8fe1ac127629069672131e2b5
#
_cell.length_a   1.000
_cell.length_b   1.000
_cell.length_c   1.000
_cell.angle_alpha   90.00
_cell.angle_beta   90.00
_cell.angle_gamma   90.00
#
_symmetry.space_group_name_H-M   'P 1'
#
loop_
_entity.id
_entity.type
_entity.pdbx_description
1 polymer ?
#
loop_
_entity_poly.entity_id
_entity_poly.type
_entity_poly.pdbx_seq_one_letter_code
_entity_poly.pdbx_strand_id
1 'polypeptide(L)'
;MDRKAHARISSVAPHDPFGAFCKDNHAALAGAGTGPLAGLTFAVKDVFHIAGGRTGFGHPDWLRTHPPATETAVAVRRLLDAGADMIGKTLTDELAYSLTGENVHYGTPINPRCPERVPGGSSNGSVVAVAGGLVDFAIGTDCGGSVRLPASYCGVLGMRPTHGRVSLKGAIPFGPSFDAAGWFADGADVFERVGRVLLADNGTPALPSRLLLAKDAFALVDRKVADGLQGAISAVADIVGKPEDVVVSPDGLETWMETFRVLQAAEIWANHGTWIHETKPQFGPGINERLEWAATVDAAAVAAAKKKREIIMSCLDKLLNEGDVLCLPTSPRIAPLKNTGTHQIEVVYRHQAMCLLCIAGLGGLPQINVPLATLDGCPLGLSLIGRRGSDLSLLALTRTVMDKIS
;
A
#
# COMPACT_ATOMS: atom_id res chain seq x y z
N MET A 1 -0.24 -6.43 -33.25
CA MET A 1 -1.07 -5.36 -32.64
C MET A 1 -0.13 -4.23 -32.28
N ASP A 2 -0.23 -3.11 -33.02
CA ASP A 2 0.59 -1.92 -32.80
C ASP A 2 0.40 -1.42 -31.37
N ARG A 3 1.49 -1.50 -30.56
CA ARG A 3 1.53 -0.90 -29.23
C ARG A 3 1.58 0.62 -29.43
N LYS A 4 0.43 1.31 -29.33
CA LYS A 4 0.42 2.78 -29.33
C LYS A 4 1.32 3.25 -28.19
N ALA A 5 2.44 3.89 -28.53
CA ALA A 5 3.29 4.54 -27.55
C ALA A 5 2.57 5.81 -27.10
N HIS A 6 2.31 5.94 -25.79
CA HIS A 6 1.77 7.17 -25.22
C HIS A 6 2.79 8.30 -25.37
N ALA A 7 2.33 9.46 -25.83
CA ALA A 7 3.19 10.62 -26.00
C ALA A 7 3.66 11.16 -24.63
N ARG A 8 4.92 11.60 -24.54
CA ARG A 8 5.40 12.31 -23.35
C ARG A 8 4.75 13.70 -23.30
N ILE A 9 4.17 14.05 -22.12
CA ILE A 9 3.54 15.37 -21.89
C ILE A 9 4.60 16.42 -21.60
N SER A 10 5.59 16.11 -20.74
CA SER A 10 6.63 17.03 -20.29
C SER A 10 7.87 16.29 -19.81
N SER A 11 9.03 16.93 -19.95
CA SER A 11 10.27 16.51 -19.29
C SER A 11 10.52 17.24 -17.95
N VAL A 12 9.67 18.21 -17.61
CA VAL A 12 9.78 19.03 -16.40
C VAL A 12 8.86 18.46 -15.32
N ALA A 13 9.41 18.23 -14.13
CA ALA A 13 8.62 17.79 -12.99
C ALA A 13 7.52 18.81 -12.65
N PRO A 14 6.34 18.37 -12.19
CA PRO A 14 5.26 19.28 -11.81
C PRO A 14 5.68 20.15 -10.61
N HIS A 15 4.94 21.24 -10.37
CA HIS A 15 5.07 22.00 -9.12
C HIS A 15 4.77 21.07 -7.93
N ASP A 16 5.72 20.97 -7.00
CA ASP A 16 5.67 19.98 -5.91
C ASP A 16 6.11 20.61 -4.58
N PRO A 17 5.20 21.27 -3.87
CA PRO A 17 5.51 21.89 -2.58
C PRO A 17 5.71 20.88 -1.45
N PHE A 18 5.36 19.60 -1.67
CA PHE A 18 5.42 18.55 -0.66
C PHE A 18 6.60 17.58 -0.84
N GLY A 19 7.33 17.65 -1.95
CA GLY A 19 8.44 16.74 -2.26
C GLY A 19 7.99 15.31 -2.58
N ALA A 20 6.84 15.16 -3.23
CA ALA A 20 6.25 13.87 -3.56
C ALA A 20 6.89 13.20 -4.80
N PHE A 21 7.36 14.01 -5.78
CA PHE A 21 7.82 13.50 -7.07
C PHE A 21 9.34 13.28 -7.12
N CYS A 22 9.72 12.27 -7.91
CA CYS A 22 11.13 12.03 -8.26
C CYS A 22 11.67 13.15 -9.14
N LYS A 23 12.86 13.67 -8.78
CA LYS A 23 13.54 14.73 -9.54
C LYS A 23 14.48 14.18 -10.61
N ASP A 24 15.13 13.05 -10.33
CA ASP A 24 16.23 12.51 -11.15
C ASP A 24 15.77 11.64 -12.32
N ASN A 25 14.55 11.09 -12.25
CA ASN A 25 14.00 10.17 -13.25
C ASN A 25 12.52 10.45 -13.56
N HIS A 26 12.18 11.73 -13.64
CA HIS A 26 10.83 12.16 -13.97
C HIS A 26 10.34 11.59 -15.32
N ALA A 27 9.08 11.17 -15.37
CA ALA A 27 8.39 10.75 -16.57
C ALA A 27 6.91 11.14 -16.50
N ALA A 28 6.40 11.72 -17.58
CA ALA A 28 4.98 12.05 -17.73
C ALA A 28 4.48 11.55 -19.08
N LEU A 29 3.27 10.99 -19.13
CA LEU A 29 2.68 10.37 -20.31
C LEU A 29 1.22 10.78 -20.45
N ALA A 30 0.83 11.17 -21.68
CA ALA A 30 -0.57 11.41 -22.00
C ALA A 30 -1.37 10.11 -22.02
N GLY A 31 -2.57 10.12 -21.49
CA GLY A 31 -3.55 9.06 -21.63
C GLY A 31 -4.19 9.04 -23.02
N ALA A 32 -5.12 8.11 -23.24
CA ALA A 32 -5.85 7.98 -24.49
C ALA A 32 -6.83 9.15 -24.76
N GLY A 33 -7.03 10.06 -23.81
CA GLY A 33 -7.94 11.20 -23.90
C GLY A 33 -9.43 10.83 -23.86
N THR A 34 -9.76 9.55 -23.88
CA THR A 34 -11.11 8.99 -23.79
C THR A 34 -11.12 7.78 -22.88
N GLY A 35 -12.27 7.47 -22.31
CA GLY A 35 -12.41 6.30 -21.44
C GLY A 35 -12.90 6.66 -20.05
N PRO A 36 -13.04 5.65 -19.16
CA PRO A 36 -13.62 5.84 -17.83
C PRO A 36 -12.79 6.75 -16.90
N LEU A 37 -11.52 6.99 -17.19
CA LEU A 37 -10.63 7.86 -16.42
C LEU A 37 -10.21 9.12 -17.20
N ALA A 38 -10.87 9.45 -18.32
CA ALA A 38 -10.56 10.64 -19.09
C ALA A 38 -10.70 11.92 -18.26
N GLY A 39 -9.72 12.81 -18.37
CA GLY A 39 -9.66 14.07 -17.61
C GLY A 39 -9.10 13.93 -16.20
N LEU A 40 -8.76 12.71 -15.74
CA LEU A 40 -8.07 12.49 -14.48
C LEU A 40 -6.56 12.43 -14.67
N THR A 41 -5.83 12.87 -13.64
CA THR A 41 -4.38 12.83 -13.55
C THR A 41 -3.93 11.81 -12.52
N PHE A 42 -2.76 11.18 -12.74
CA PHE A 42 -2.23 10.25 -11.76
C PHE A 42 -0.71 10.27 -11.64
N ALA A 43 -0.24 9.78 -10.50
CA ALA A 43 1.16 9.58 -10.20
C ALA A 43 1.49 8.09 -9.98
N VAL A 44 2.76 7.74 -10.21
CA VAL A 44 3.22 6.35 -10.23
C VAL A 44 4.42 6.17 -9.32
N LYS A 45 4.32 5.31 -8.32
CA LYS A 45 5.46 4.95 -7.46
C LYS A 45 6.66 4.51 -8.28
N ASP A 46 7.84 4.96 -7.93
CA ASP A 46 9.09 4.67 -8.64
C ASP A 46 9.61 3.24 -8.42
N VAL A 47 8.71 2.30 -8.55
CA VAL A 47 8.95 0.85 -8.68
C VAL A 47 8.35 0.32 -9.99
N PHE A 48 7.48 1.10 -10.65
CA PHE A 48 6.89 0.72 -11.93
C PHE A 48 7.75 1.26 -13.10
N HIS A 49 8.02 0.39 -14.04
CA HIS A 49 8.76 0.73 -15.25
C HIS A 49 7.94 1.61 -16.20
N ILE A 50 8.60 2.61 -16.76
CA ILE A 50 8.11 3.44 -17.87
C ILE A 50 9.08 3.26 -19.02
N ALA A 51 8.59 2.87 -20.19
CA ALA A 51 9.43 2.63 -21.36
C ALA A 51 10.33 3.83 -21.68
N GLY A 52 11.61 3.58 -21.88
CA GLY A 52 12.65 4.60 -22.14
C GLY A 52 13.10 5.37 -20.89
N GLY A 53 12.50 5.15 -19.72
CA GLY A 53 12.91 5.73 -18.45
C GLY A 53 13.58 4.74 -17.52
N ARG A 54 14.37 5.22 -16.57
CA ARG A 54 14.94 4.40 -15.50
C ARG A 54 13.98 4.34 -14.30
N THR A 55 14.07 3.27 -13.52
CA THR A 55 13.34 3.10 -12.26
C THR A 55 14.33 3.15 -11.12
N GLY A 56 14.10 4.04 -10.16
CA GLY A 56 15.07 4.34 -9.09
C GLY A 56 14.92 3.49 -7.84
N PHE A 57 13.74 2.90 -7.59
CA PHE A 57 13.48 2.04 -6.43
C PHE A 57 13.89 2.65 -5.08
N GLY A 58 13.84 3.99 -4.99
CA GLY A 58 14.19 4.74 -3.79
C GLY A 58 15.70 4.82 -3.47
N HIS A 59 16.58 4.42 -4.39
CA HIS A 59 18.03 4.40 -4.15
C HIS A 59 18.84 4.90 -5.36
N PRO A 60 19.79 5.86 -5.18
CA PRO A 60 20.57 6.42 -6.30
C PRO A 60 21.46 5.39 -6.99
N ASP A 61 22.04 4.45 -6.26
CA ASP A 61 22.83 3.38 -6.86
C ASP A 61 21.98 2.43 -7.69
N TRP A 62 20.74 2.15 -7.28
CA TRP A 62 19.82 1.38 -8.11
C TRP A 62 19.55 2.10 -9.43
N LEU A 63 19.19 3.38 -9.36
CA LEU A 63 18.96 4.21 -10.54
C LEU A 63 20.17 4.24 -11.47
N ARG A 64 21.37 4.33 -10.93
CA ARG A 64 22.62 4.39 -11.69
C ARG A 64 22.97 3.06 -12.38
N THR A 65 22.77 1.93 -11.71
CA THR A 65 23.23 0.61 -12.15
C THR A 65 22.25 -0.12 -13.08
N HIS A 66 20.99 0.27 -13.10
CA HIS A 66 19.98 -0.39 -13.94
C HIS A 66 19.72 0.37 -15.25
N PRO A 67 19.52 -0.34 -16.37
CA PRO A 67 19.24 0.30 -17.65
C PRO A 67 17.83 0.89 -17.70
N PRO A 68 17.55 1.78 -18.68
CA PRO A 68 16.19 2.19 -19.00
C PRO A 68 15.28 1.00 -19.30
N ALA A 69 14.04 1.06 -18.85
CA ALA A 69 13.05 0.02 -19.09
C ALA A 69 12.62 -0.02 -20.57
N THR A 70 12.43 -1.21 -21.10
CA THR A 70 12.00 -1.41 -22.51
C THR A 70 10.48 -1.37 -22.66
N GLU A 71 9.74 -1.62 -21.57
CA GLU A 71 8.27 -1.64 -21.57
C GLU A 71 7.71 -0.84 -20.40
N THR A 72 6.56 -0.22 -20.59
CA THR A 72 5.78 0.38 -19.51
C THR A 72 5.01 -0.71 -18.76
N ALA A 73 4.98 -0.64 -17.45
CA ALA A 73 4.25 -1.57 -16.58
C ALA A 73 2.79 -1.72 -16.99
N VAL A 74 2.27 -2.95 -16.89
CA VAL A 74 0.90 -3.27 -17.35
C VAL A 74 -0.16 -2.45 -16.62
N ALA A 75 -0.02 -2.26 -15.30
CA ALA A 75 -0.95 -1.45 -14.52
C ALA A 75 -0.98 0.01 -15.00
N VAL A 76 0.20 0.60 -15.25
CA VAL A 76 0.32 1.98 -15.77
C VAL A 76 -0.32 2.10 -17.14
N ARG A 77 0.00 1.20 -18.08
CA ARG A 77 -0.61 1.20 -19.42
C ARG A 77 -2.14 1.14 -19.36
N ARG A 78 -2.69 0.29 -18.50
CA ARG A 78 -4.14 0.15 -18.35
C ARG A 78 -4.82 1.45 -17.92
N LEU A 79 -4.18 2.24 -17.07
CA LEU A 79 -4.68 3.55 -16.65
C LEU A 79 -4.59 4.58 -17.78
N LEU A 80 -3.48 4.59 -18.51
CA LEU A 80 -3.30 5.44 -19.70
C LEU A 80 -4.32 5.10 -20.81
N ASP A 81 -4.52 3.82 -21.07
CA ASP A 81 -5.50 3.33 -22.06
C ASP A 81 -6.95 3.67 -21.64
N ALA A 82 -7.20 3.77 -20.33
CA ALA A 82 -8.48 4.22 -19.77
C ALA A 82 -8.66 5.75 -19.77
N GLY A 83 -7.69 6.51 -20.26
CA GLY A 83 -7.76 7.94 -20.50
C GLY A 83 -7.11 8.85 -19.47
N ALA A 84 -6.55 8.33 -18.37
CA ALA A 84 -5.89 9.15 -17.35
C ALA A 84 -4.48 9.58 -17.80
N ASP A 85 -4.08 10.81 -17.45
CA ASP A 85 -2.75 11.36 -17.71
C ASP A 85 -1.79 11.08 -16.56
N MET A 86 -0.65 10.46 -16.85
CA MET A 86 0.43 10.26 -15.88
C MET A 86 1.26 11.54 -15.75
N ILE A 87 1.26 12.17 -14.58
CA ILE A 87 1.95 13.44 -14.34
C ILE A 87 3.40 13.23 -13.90
N GLY A 88 3.69 12.14 -13.17
CA GLY A 88 5.05 11.90 -12.70
C GLY A 88 5.25 10.59 -11.99
N LYS A 89 6.53 10.29 -11.73
CA LYS A 89 6.95 9.22 -10.84
C LYS A 89 7.12 9.78 -9.44
N THR A 90 6.70 9.02 -8.43
CA THR A 90 6.72 9.45 -7.03
C THR A 90 7.79 8.72 -6.23
N LEU A 91 8.30 9.40 -5.21
CA LEU A 91 9.27 8.84 -4.28
C LEU A 91 8.76 7.56 -3.61
N THR A 92 9.70 6.72 -3.23
CA THR A 92 9.48 5.52 -2.41
C THR A 92 10.59 5.41 -1.37
N ASP A 93 10.35 4.70 -0.29
CA ASP A 93 11.39 4.33 0.66
C ASP A 93 12.47 3.49 -0.05
N GLU A 94 13.68 3.43 0.50
CA GLU A 94 14.80 2.67 -0.06
C GLU A 94 14.40 1.22 -0.28
N LEU A 95 14.56 0.73 -1.51
CA LEU A 95 14.11 -0.59 -1.99
C LEU A 95 12.67 -0.94 -1.57
N ALA A 96 11.82 0.06 -1.32
CA ALA A 96 10.46 -0.10 -0.79
C ALA A 96 10.40 -0.85 0.56
N TYR A 97 11.48 -0.87 1.36
CA TYR A 97 11.62 -1.69 2.57
C TYR A 97 11.44 -0.93 3.89
N SER A 98 10.64 0.11 3.91
CA SER A 98 10.21 0.79 5.12
C SER A 98 8.71 1.04 5.13
N LEU A 99 8.20 1.56 6.25
CA LEU A 99 6.80 1.97 6.45
C LEU A 99 6.69 3.43 6.89
N THR A 100 7.82 4.14 7.08
CA THR A 100 7.82 5.51 7.60
C THR A 100 7.65 6.56 6.51
N GLY A 101 8.12 6.27 5.30
CA GLY A 101 8.18 7.26 4.23
C GLY A 101 9.41 8.16 4.31
N GLU A 102 10.37 7.83 5.16
CA GLU A 102 11.66 8.53 5.29
C GLU A 102 12.70 7.86 4.38
N ASN A 103 13.41 8.65 3.59
CA ASN A 103 14.45 8.18 2.68
C ASN A 103 15.70 9.04 2.87
N VAL A 104 16.83 8.41 3.22
CA VAL A 104 18.08 9.15 3.53
C VAL A 104 18.69 9.82 2.31
N HIS A 105 18.38 9.37 1.09
CA HIS A 105 18.91 9.90 -0.16
C HIS A 105 18.06 11.03 -0.75
N TYR A 106 16.73 10.89 -0.65
CA TYR A 106 15.77 11.77 -1.32
C TYR A 106 14.93 12.60 -0.37
N GLY A 107 15.09 12.41 0.94
CA GLY A 107 14.33 13.10 1.97
C GLY A 107 12.95 12.47 2.23
N THR A 108 12.16 13.17 3.04
CA THR A 108 10.84 12.75 3.48
C THR A 108 9.79 13.67 2.89
N PRO A 109 8.86 13.19 2.05
CA PRO A 109 7.73 14.00 1.61
C PRO A 109 6.94 14.56 2.80
N ILE A 110 6.41 15.76 2.64
CA ILE A 110 5.64 16.42 3.69
C ILE A 110 4.22 15.83 3.70
N ASN A 111 3.80 15.28 4.84
CA ASN A 111 2.43 14.85 5.03
C ASN A 111 1.49 16.08 5.00
N PRO A 112 0.61 16.23 4.00
CA PRO A 112 -0.21 17.45 3.88
C PRO A 112 -1.23 17.62 5.01
N ARG A 113 -1.61 16.53 5.67
CA ARG A 113 -2.59 16.54 6.78
C ARG A 113 -1.95 16.78 8.14
N CYS A 114 -0.68 16.38 8.32
CA CYS A 114 0.09 16.55 9.57
C CYS A 114 1.57 16.77 9.23
N PRO A 115 2.00 18.00 8.89
CA PRO A 115 3.33 18.28 8.32
C PRO A 115 4.52 17.91 9.22
N GLU A 116 4.33 17.86 10.52
CA GLU A 116 5.35 17.47 11.51
C GLU A 116 5.49 15.93 11.64
N ARG A 117 4.62 15.17 11.00
CA ARG A 117 4.58 13.72 11.08
C ARG A 117 5.01 13.07 9.76
N VAL A 118 5.44 11.82 9.86
CA VAL A 118 5.81 11.04 8.67
C VAL A 118 4.58 10.76 7.78
N PRO A 119 4.74 10.69 6.46
CA PRO A 119 3.62 10.39 5.56
C PRO A 119 3.26 8.90 5.53
N GLY A 120 4.12 8.05 6.08
CA GLY A 120 4.04 6.60 5.89
C GLY A 120 4.62 6.17 4.54
N GLY A 121 4.98 4.88 4.47
CA GLY A 121 5.66 4.28 3.32
C GLY A 121 5.28 2.82 3.11
N SER A 122 5.86 2.23 2.11
CA SER A 122 6.91 2.74 1.21
C SER A 122 6.36 3.57 0.03
N SER A 123 5.05 3.69 -0.18
CA SER A 123 4.46 4.51 -1.26
C SER A 123 4.27 5.97 -0.81
N ASN A 124 5.30 6.54 -0.17
CA ASN A 124 5.29 7.86 0.48
C ASN A 124 4.93 9.01 -0.48
N GLY A 125 5.61 9.11 -1.62
CA GLY A 125 5.33 10.15 -2.61
C GLY A 125 3.96 9.99 -3.25
N SER A 126 3.49 8.74 -3.50
CA SER A 126 2.17 8.48 -4.09
C SER A 126 1.03 8.98 -3.19
N VAL A 127 1.08 8.65 -1.90
CA VAL A 127 0.05 9.09 -0.95
C VAL A 127 0.07 10.60 -0.75
N VAL A 128 1.28 11.21 -0.68
CA VAL A 128 1.43 12.65 -0.52
C VAL A 128 0.93 13.41 -1.75
N ALA A 129 1.17 12.90 -2.97
CA ALA A 129 0.67 13.51 -4.19
C ALA A 129 -0.87 13.57 -4.21
N VAL A 130 -1.55 12.53 -3.73
CA VAL A 130 -3.01 12.49 -3.61
C VAL A 130 -3.50 13.39 -2.47
N ALA A 131 -2.97 13.23 -1.26
CA ALA A 131 -3.40 13.98 -0.09
C ALA A 131 -3.15 15.49 -0.21
N GLY A 132 -2.14 15.88 -1.00
CA GLY A 132 -1.80 17.27 -1.33
C GLY A 132 -2.54 17.83 -2.54
N GLY A 133 -3.42 17.05 -3.19
CA GLY A 133 -4.19 17.49 -4.36
C GLY A 133 -3.33 17.74 -5.61
N LEU A 134 -2.16 17.11 -5.72
CA LEU A 134 -1.28 17.26 -6.88
C LEU A 134 -1.73 16.37 -8.06
N VAL A 135 -2.48 15.32 -7.77
CA VAL A 135 -3.09 14.39 -8.72
C VAL A 135 -4.41 13.87 -8.16
N ASP A 136 -5.30 13.39 -9.03
CA ASP A 136 -6.60 12.82 -8.63
C ASP A 136 -6.45 11.45 -7.95
N PHE A 137 -5.47 10.66 -8.39
CA PHE A 137 -5.13 9.36 -7.79
C PHE A 137 -3.67 8.99 -8.01
N ALA A 138 -3.19 7.98 -7.30
CA ALA A 138 -1.84 7.46 -7.51
C ALA A 138 -1.81 5.95 -7.34
N ILE A 139 -0.86 5.29 -8.03
CA ILE A 139 -0.59 3.87 -7.80
C ILE A 139 0.68 3.66 -6.99
N GLY A 140 0.62 2.64 -6.14
CA GLY A 140 1.73 2.17 -5.31
C GLY A 140 1.80 0.66 -5.29
N THR A 141 2.68 0.13 -4.45
CA THR A 141 2.77 -1.31 -4.16
C THR A 141 2.61 -1.56 -2.67
N ASP A 142 1.97 -2.66 -2.34
CA ASP A 142 1.73 -3.09 -0.96
C ASP A 142 2.20 -4.54 -0.79
N CYS A 143 3.33 -4.73 -0.14
CA CYS A 143 3.80 -6.03 0.34
C CYS A 143 3.37 -6.23 1.80
N GLY A 144 3.78 -5.34 2.69
CA GLY A 144 3.53 -5.38 4.11
C GLY A 144 2.75 -4.18 4.66
N GLY A 145 1.92 -3.51 3.84
CA GLY A 145 1.13 -2.35 4.27
C GLY A 145 1.46 -1.04 3.55
N SER A 146 2.33 -1.09 2.54
CA SER A 146 2.89 0.09 1.89
C SER A 146 1.91 0.94 1.04
N VAL A 147 0.63 0.59 1.00
CA VAL A 147 -0.48 1.43 0.53
C VAL A 147 -1.40 1.77 1.70
N ARG A 148 -1.79 0.79 2.47
CA ARG A 148 -2.79 0.93 3.53
C ARG A 148 -2.33 1.85 4.67
N LEU A 149 -1.09 1.67 5.15
CA LEU A 149 -0.55 2.48 6.23
C LEU A 149 -0.38 3.96 5.85
N PRO A 150 0.31 4.30 4.74
CA PRO A 150 0.41 5.70 4.32
C PRO A 150 -0.96 6.32 4.02
N ALA A 151 -1.94 5.55 3.52
CA ALA A 151 -3.31 6.04 3.34
C ALA A 151 -3.95 6.45 4.67
N SER A 152 -3.76 5.66 5.74
CA SER A 152 -4.22 6.00 7.10
C SER A 152 -3.57 7.29 7.62
N TYR A 153 -2.26 7.47 7.39
CA TYR A 153 -1.51 8.62 7.91
C TYR A 153 -1.81 9.93 7.18
N CYS A 154 -2.08 9.85 5.90
CA CYS A 154 -2.39 11.01 5.07
C CYS A 154 -3.89 11.23 4.86
N GLY A 155 -4.76 10.43 5.48
CA GLY A 155 -6.20 10.63 5.48
C GLY A 155 -6.84 10.48 4.10
N VAL A 156 -6.41 9.49 3.32
CA VAL A 156 -6.97 9.17 1.99
C VAL A 156 -7.40 7.71 1.92
N LEU A 157 -8.20 7.37 0.92
CA LEU A 157 -8.53 5.99 0.59
C LEU A 157 -7.29 5.28 0.03
N GLY A 158 -7.06 4.04 0.46
CA GLY A 158 -5.96 3.23 -0.05
C GLY A 158 -6.34 1.75 -0.11
N MET A 159 -6.16 1.12 -1.27
CA MET A 159 -6.49 -0.28 -1.47
C MET A 159 -5.27 -1.14 -1.76
N ARG A 160 -5.16 -2.24 -1.02
CA ARG A 160 -4.46 -3.45 -1.40
C ARG A 160 -5.48 -4.40 -2.00
N PRO A 161 -5.44 -4.73 -3.30
CA PRO A 161 -6.35 -5.71 -3.89
C PRO A 161 -5.98 -7.15 -3.49
N THR A 162 -6.86 -8.08 -3.80
CA THR A 162 -6.57 -9.53 -3.77
C THR A 162 -5.25 -9.79 -4.51
N HIS A 163 -4.35 -10.57 -3.88
CA HIS A 163 -3.06 -10.91 -4.47
C HIS A 163 -3.21 -11.48 -5.89
N GLY A 164 -2.44 -10.93 -6.83
CA GLY A 164 -2.47 -11.35 -8.23
C GLY A 164 -3.60 -10.76 -9.10
N ARG A 165 -4.57 -10.03 -8.51
CA ARG A 165 -5.69 -9.44 -9.29
C ARG A 165 -5.26 -8.28 -10.18
N VAL A 166 -4.31 -7.47 -9.73
CA VAL A 166 -3.71 -6.40 -10.54
C VAL A 166 -2.31 -6.83 -10.95
N SER A 167 -2.02 -6.75 -12.25
CA SER A 167 -0.74 -7.22 -12.77
C SER A 167 0.43 -6.38 -12.29
N LEU A 168 1.46 -7.04 -11.76
CA LEU A 168 2.76 -6.46 -11.40
C LEU A 168 3.81 -6.58 -12.51
N LYS A 169 3.43 -7.05 -13.71
CA LYS A 169 4.37 -7.12 -14.83
C LYS A 169 4.89 -5.74 -15.18
N GLY A 170 6.21 -5.57 -15.10
CA GLY A 170 6.90 -4.30 -15.28
C GLY A 170 7.00 -3.47 -13.99
N ALA A 171 6.77 -4.07 -12.83
CA ALA A 171 7.17 -3.53 -11.54
C ALA A 171 8.40 -4.29 -11.00
N ILE A 172 9.25 -3.61 -10.24
CA ILE A 172 10.37 -4.26 -9.55
C ILE A 172 9.78 -5.17 -8.46
N PRO A 173 10.11 -6.48 -8.44
CA PRO A 173 9.63 -7.38 -7.40
C PRO A 173 10.28 -7.05 -6.07
N PHE A 174 9.51 -7.13 -4.98
CA PHE A 174 10.02 -6.98 -3.62
C PHE A 174 9.85 -8.28 -2.84
N GLY A 175 8.62 -8.67 -2.54
CA GLY A 175 8.24 -9.96 -1.98
C GLY A 175 7.11 -10.57 -2.81
N PRO A 176 7.41 -11.26 -3.93
CA PRO A 176 6.43 -11.65 -4.95
C PRO A 176 5.20 -12.40 -4.44
N SER A 177 5.36 -13.20 -3.38
CA SER A 177 4.22 -13.93 -2.80
C SER A 177 3.28 -13.06 -1.95
N PHE A 178 3.65 -11.77 -1.76
CA PHE A 178 2.89 -10.79 -0.99
C PHE A 178 2.55 -9.52 -1.78
N ASP A 179 3.37 -9.17 -2.77
CA ASP A 179 3.25 -7.91 -3.50
C ASP A 179 1.89 -7.77 -4.18
N ALA A 180 1.29 -6.60 -4.05
CA ALA A 180 0.09 -6.20 -4.77
C ALA A 180 0.26 -4.77 -5.31
N ALA A 181 -0.19 -4.50 -6.54
CA ALA A 181 -0.32 -3.16 -7.03
C ALA A 181 -1.59 -2.55 -6.45
N GLY A 182 -1.44 -1.54 -5.61
CA GLY A 182 -2.54 -0.83 -4.97
C GLY A 182 -2.65 0.61 -5.45
N TRP A 183 -3.67 1.32 -4.98
CA TRP A 183 -3.91 2.71 -5.36
C TRP A 183 -4.46 3.55 -4.23
N PHE A 184 -4.38 4.87 -4.41
CA PHE A 184 -4.87 5.91 -3.53
C PHE A 184 -5.79 6.86 -4.29
N ALA A 185 -6.83 7.36 -3.64
CA ALA A 185 -7.60 8.52 -4.06
C ALA A 185 -8.21 9.23 -2.83
N ASP A 186 -8.46 10.52 -2.93
CA ASP A 186 -9.11 11.28 -1.84
C ASP A 186 -10.64 11.10 -1.90
N GLY A 187 -11.23 11.00 -3.12
CA GLY A 187 -12.66 10.80 -3.33
C GLY A 187 -13.05 9.35 -3.68
N ALA A 188 -14.17 8.89 -3.14
CA ALA A 188 -14.66 7.52 -3.33
C ALA A 188 -15.05 7.20 -4.78
N ASP A 189 -15.54 8.21 -5.55
CA ASP A 189 -15.85 8.05 -6.97
C ASP A 189 -14.59 7.70 -7.80
N VAL A 190 -13.56 8.52 -7.68
CA VAL A 190 -12.29 8.29 -8.38
C VAL A 190 -11.68 6.97 -7.91
N PHE A 191 -11.73 6.68 -6.60
CA PHE A 191 -11.19 5.45 -6.02
C PHE A 191 -11.83 4.18 -6.61
N GLU A 192 -13.17 4.16 -6.75
CA GLU A 192 -13.90 3.05 -7.35
C GLU A 192 -13.64 2.93 -8.85
N ARG A 193 -13.68 4.04 -9.60
CA ARG A 193 -13.42 4.04 -11.07
C ARG A 193 -12.03 3.51 -11.39
N VAL A 194 -11.00 3.94 -10.65
CA VAL A 194 -9.64 3.44 -10.78
C VAL A 194 -9.57 1.94 -10.47
N GLY A 195 -10.24 1.53 -9.38
CA GLY A 195 -10.32 0.12 -9.00
C GLY A 195 -10.92 -0.76 -10.10
N ARG A 196 -12.03 -0.37 -10.70
CA ARG A 196 -12.68 -1.10 -11.81
C ARG A 196 -11.75 -1.24 -13.01
N VAL A 197 -11.00 -0.21 -13.35
CA VAL A 197 -10.02 -0.25 -14.43
C VAL A 197 -8.85 -1.19 -14.09
N LEU A 198 -8.26 -1.07 -12.88
CA LEU A 198 -7.11 -1.89 -12.49
C LEU A 198 -7.47 -3.38 -12.32
N LEU A 199 -8.65 -3.67 -11.77
CA LEU A 199 -9.16 -5.03 -11.62
C LEU A 199 -9.68 -5.64 -12.94
N ALA A 200 -9.91 -4.81 -13.97
CA ALA A 200 -10.58 -5.18 -15.22
C ALA A 200 -11.94 -5.84 -14.95
N ASP A 201 -12.72 -5.25 -14.05
CA ASP A 201 -13.98 -5.82 -13.59
C ASP A 201 -15.06 -4.73 -13.49
N ASN A 202 -16.13 -4.89 -14.27
CA ASN A 202 -17.27 -3.99 -14.32
C ASN A 202 -18.55 -4.64 -13.75
N GLY A 203 -18.38 -5.73 -13.02
CA GLY A 203 -19.49 -6.44 -12.38
C GLY A 203 -20.26 -5.55 -11.38
N THR A 204 -21.46 -5.96 -11.05
CA THR A 204 -22.27 -5.34 -9.99
C THR A 204 -22.08 -6.16 -8.72
N PRO A 205 -21.26 -5.70 -7.74
CA PRO A 205 -21.02 -6.46 -6.53
C PRO A 205 -22.23 -6.35 -5.58
N ALA A 206 -22.46 -7.41 -4.83
CA ALA A 206 -23.30 -7.33 -3.63
C ALA A 206 -22.51 -6.61 -2.52
N LEU A 207 -23.18 -5.81 -1.70
CA LEU A 207 -22.59 -5.28 -0.48
C LEU A 207 -22.37 -6.42 0.53
N PRO A 208 -21.33 -6.32 1.38
CA PRO A 208 -21.20 -7.22 2.52
C PRO A 208 -22.46 -7.18 3.41
N SER A 209 -22.77 -8.32 4.01
CA SER A 209 -23.98 -8.49 4.84
C SER A 209 -23.68 -8.92 6.28
N ARG A 210 -22.38 -9.16 6.60
CA ARG A 210 -21.95 -9.51 7.95
C ARG A 210 -20.66 -8.77 8.29
N LEU A 211 -20.68 -8.02 9.40
CA LEU A 211 -19.54 -7.24 9.90
C LEU A 211 -18.88 -7.97 11.04
N LEU A 212 -17.60 -8.29 10.87
CA LEU A 212 -16.74 -8.90 11.86
C LEU A 212 -15.79 -7.86 12.45
N LEU A 213 -15.62 -7.82 13.77
CA LEU A 213 -14.68 -6.94 14.46
C LEU A 213 -13.51 -7.77 15.01
N ALA A 214 -12.30 -7.49 14.53
CA ALA A 214 -11.08 -8.19 14.90
C ALA A 214 -10.65 -7.83 16.33
N LYS A 215 -11.20 -8.50 17.34
CA LYS A 215 -11.01 -8.20 18.76
C LYS A 215 -9.53 -8.23 19.16
N ASP A 216 -8.78 -9.20 18.69
CA ASP A 216 -7.33 -9.35 18.94
C ASP A 216 -6.51 -8.22 18.27
N ALA A 217 -6.92 -7.73 17.11
CA ALA A 217 -6.30 -6.57 16.46
C ALA A 217 -6.58 -5.27 17.23
N PHE A 218 -7.81 -5.08 17.72
CA PHE A 218 -8.16 -3.93 18.57
C PHE A 218 -7.46 -3.98 19.95
N ALA A 219 -7.11 -5.15 20.43
CA ALA A 219 -6.34 -5.29 21.69
C ALA A 219 -4.86 -4.87 21.55
N LEU A 220 -4.33 -4.77 20.31
CA LEU A 220 -2.94 -4.31 20.06
C LEU A 220 -2.77 -2.80 20.05
N VAL A 221 -3.86 -2.03 19.98
CA VAL A 221 -3.81 -0.58 19.87
C VAL A 221 -4.13 0.10 21.21
N ASP A 222 -3.65 1.33 21.37
CA ASP A 222 -3.98 2.12 22.55
C ASP A 222 -5.50 2.37 22.62
N ARG A 223 -6.05 2.43 23.84
CA ARG A 223 -7.48 2.68 24.05
C ARG A 223 -8.00 3.92 23.31
N LYS A 224 -7.21 5.00 23.27
CA LYS A 224 -7.56 6.22 22.53
C LYS A 224 -7.79 5.97 21.04
N VAL A 225 -7.00 5.07 20.43
CA VAL A 225 -7.15 4.67 19.03
C VAL A 225 -8.43 3.86 18.85
N ALA A 226 -8.66 2.88 19.71
CA ALA A 226 -9.88 2.07 19.66
C ALA A 226 -11.15 2.92 19.87
N ASP A 227 -11.12 3.83 20.84
CA ASP A 227 -12.23 4.77 21.10
C ASP A 227 -12.43 5.73 19.92
N GLY A 228 -11.35 6.25 19.32
CA GLY A 228 -11.39 7.14 18.15
C GLY A 228 -11.97 6.50 16.89
N LEU A 229 -11.91 5.18 16.76
CA LEU A 229 -12.45 4.44 15.62
C LEU A 229 -13.94 4.05 15.79
N GLN A 230 -14.56 4.26 16.96
CA GLN A 230 -15.95 3.83 17.20
C GLN A 230 -16.95 4.48 16.23
N GLY A 231 -16.77 5.77 15.91
CA GLY A 231 -17.63 6.46 14.93
C GLY A 231 -17.50 5.85 13.52
N ALA A 232 -16.28 5.49 13.13
CA ALA A 232 -16.02 4.82 11.86
C ALA A 232 -16.66 3.42 11.80
N ILE A 233 -16.54 2.64 12.88
CA ILE A 233 -17.18 1.32 13.01
C ILE A 233 -18.71 1.46 12.91
N SER A 234 -19.29 2.46 13.59
CA SER A 234 -20.72 2.70 13.54
C SER A 234 -21.21 3.06 12.13
N ALA A 235 -20.46 3.88 11.39
CA ALA A 235 -20.80 4.22 10.01
C ALA A 235 -20.83 2.99 9.08
N VAL A 236 -19.90 2.05 9.26
CA VAL A 236 -19.90 0.77 8.54
C VAL A 236 -21.06 -0.13 9.01
N ALA A 237 -21.28 -0.21 10.32
CA ALA A 237 -22.36 -1.01 10.92
C ALA A 237 -23.76 -0.57 10.47
N ASP A 238 -23.97 0.70 10.22
CA ASP A 238 -25.23 1.25 9.70
C ASP A 238 -25.58 0.75 8.29
N ILE A 239 -24.61 0.19 7.57
CA ILE A 239 -24.78 -0.34 6.20
C ILE A 239 -24.79 -1.87 6.22
N VAL A 240 -23.84 -2.47 6.93
CA VAL A 240 -23.60 -3.92 6.91
C VAL A 240 -24.40 -4.65 7.99
N GLY A 241 -24.66 -3.96 9.12
CA GLY A 241 -25.30 -4.54 10.29
C GLY A 241 -24.38 -4.56 11.52
N LYS A 242 -24.93 -5.02 12.65
CA LYS A 242 -24.24 -5.04 13.95
C LYS A 242 -22.96 -5.87 13.89
N PRO A 243 -21.83 -5.34 14.40
CA PRO A 243 -20.55 -6.08 14.40
C PRO A 243 -20.58 -7.26 15.35
N GLU A 244 -19.93 -8.36 14.92
CA GLU A 244 -19.66 -9.55 15.70
C GLU A 244 -18.17 -9.61 16.06
N ASP A 245 -17.86 -9.76 17.34
CA ASP A 245 -16.47 -9.93 17.81
C ASP A 245 -15.88 -11.26 17.35
N VAL A 246 -14.71 -11.22 16.73
CA VAL A 246 -13.96 -12.40 16.32
C VAL A 246 -12.48 -12.31 16.74
N VAL A 247 -11.84 -13.47 16.93
CA VAL A 247 -10.39 -13.58 17.07
C VAL A 247 -9.84 -14.04 15.72
N VAL A 248 -8.98 -13.21 15.12
CA VAL A 248 -8.39 -13.47 13.79
C VAL A 248 -7.28 -14.49 13.89
N SER A 249 -6.40 -14.34 14.88
CA SER A 249 -5.24 -15.21 15.08
C SER A 249 -5.37 -15.97 16.41
N PRO A 250 -5.77 -17.25 16.40
CA PRO A 250 -5.88 -18.03 17.64
C PRO A 250 -4.55 -18.21 18.40
N ASP A 251 -3.43 -18.11 17.70
CA ASP A 251 -2.07 -18.25 18.24
C ASP A 251 -1.32 -16.93 18.35
N GLY A 252 -2.02 -15.81 18.18
CA GLY A 252 -1.52 -14.44 18.33
C GLY A 252 -0.99 -13.82 17.04
N LEU A 253 -1.30 -12.54 16.83
CA LEU A 253 -0.90 -11.79 15.64
C LEU A 253 0.62 -11.61 15.54
N GLU A 254 1.35 -11.65 16.65
CA GLU A 254 2.82 -11.63 16.64
C GLU A 254 3.41 -12.87 15.95
N THR A 255 2.84 -14.05 16.17
CA THR A 255 3.24 -15.29 15.49
C THR A 255 3.01 -15.19 13.98
N TRP A 256 1.91 -14.56 13.57
CA TRP A 256 1.62 -14.34 12.17
C TRP A 256 2.58 -13.33 11.55
N MET A 257 2.85 -12.24 12.26
CA MET A 257 3.82 -11.23 11.82
C MET A 257 5.23 -11.83 11.65
N GLU A 258 5.67 -12.67 12.57
CA GLU A 258 6.98 -13.34 12.46
C GLU A 258 7.04 -14.27 11.24
N THR A 259 5.96 -15.02 10.97
CA THR A 259 5.82 -15.84 9.76
C THR A 259 5.95 -14.98 8.50
N PHE A 260 5.26 -13.84 8.46
CA PHE A 260 5.34 -12.89 7.35
C PHE A 260 6.76 -12.35 7.19
N ARG A 261 7.41 -11.94 8.30
CA ARG A 261 8.75 -11.34 8.31
C ARG A 261 9.80 -12.28 7.70
N VAL A 262 9.79 -13.56 8.09
CA VAL A 262 10.71 -14.57 7.58
C VAL A 262 10.54 -14.76 6.06
N LEU A 263 9.30 -14.94 5.60
CA LEU A 263 9.02 -15.14 4.17
C LEU A 263 9.37 -13.91 3.34
N GLN A 264 8.98 -12.73 3.80
CA GLN A 264 9.30 -11.46 3.12
C GLN A 264 10.81 -11.27 2.99
N ALA A 265 11.57 -11.46 4.07
CA ALA A 265 13.01 -11.29 4.07
C ALA A 265 13.71 -12.26 3.11
N ALA A 266 13.29 -13.52 3.10
CA ALA A 266 13.83 -14.51 2.18
C ALA A 266 13.60 -14.13 0.70
N GLU A 267 12.40 -13.63 0.37
CA GLU A 267 12.07 -13.21 -0.99
C GLU A 267 12.83 -11.94 -1.40
N ILE A 268 12.98 -10.95 -0.51
CA ILE A 268 13.77 -9.75 -0.76
C ILE A 268 15.22 -10.12 -1.04
N TRP A 269 15.80 -10.98 -0.21
CA TRP A 269 17.19 -11.40 -0.39
C TRP A 269 17.38 -12.18 -1.68
N ALA A 270 16.44 -13.06 -2.03
CA ALA A 270 16.48 -13.80 -3.29
C ALA A 270 16.43 -12.87 -4.52
N ASN A 271 15.68 -11.77 -4.45
CA ASN A 271 15.55 -10.82 -5.55
C ASN A 271 16.71 -9.83 -5.65
N HIS A 272 17.25 -9.37 -4.53
CA HIS A 272 18.15 -8.20 -4.50
C HIS A 272 19.51 -8.47 -3.85
N GLY A 273 19.72 -9.60 -3.19
CA GLY A 273 20.94 -9.94 -2.47
C GLY A 273 22.20 -9.89 -3.34
N THR A 274 22.13 -10.38 -4.58
CA THR A 274 23.27 -10.32 -5.53
C THR A 274 23.67 -8.87 -5.82
N TRP A 275 22.68 -8.01 -6.17
CA TRP A 275 22.96 -6.59 -6.42
C TRP A 275 23.51 -5.87 -5.19
N ILE A 276 22.99 -6.16 -4.00
CA ILE A 276 23.46 -5.58 -2.73
C ILE A 276 24.89 -6.00 -2.47
N HIS A 277 25.22 -7.27 -2.68
CA HIS A 277 26.58 -7.79 -2.46
C HIS A 277 27.59 -7.20 -3.45
N GLU A 278 27.23 -7.05 -4.72
CA GLU A 278 28.11 -6.52 -5.77
C GLU A 278 28.27 -5.00 -5.70
N THR A 279 27.19 -4.27 -5.43
CA THR A 279 27.16 -2.80 -5.45
C THR A 279 27.60 -2.19 -4.12
N LYS A 280 27.35 -2.88 -3.00
CA LYS A 280 27.57 -2.42 -1.61
C LYS A 280 26.97 -1.04 -1.36
N PRO A 281 25.66 -0.85 -1.66
CA PRO A 281 25.00 0.44 -1.51
C PRO A 281 24.93 0.82 -0.03
N GLN A 282 24.87 2.13 0.23
CA GLN A 282 24.71 2.64 1.59
C GLN A 282 23.24 2.80 1.89
N PHE A 283 22.72 2.04 2.84
CA PHE A 283 21.31 2.13 3.29
C PHE A 283 21.17 2.93 4.57
N GLY A 284 20.03 3.54 4.74
CA GLY A 284 19.63 4.20 5.98
C GLY A 284 19.43 3.20 7.14
N PRO A 285 19.46 3.73 8.39
CA PRO A 285 19.20 2.94 9.58
C PRO A 285 17.86 2.19 9.53
N GLY A 286 17.82 0.99 10.08
CA GLY A 286 16.66 0.11 10.05
C GLY A 286 16.53 -0.69 8.76
N ILE A 287 16.85 -0.11 7.59
CA ILE A 287 16.84 -0.84 6.31
C ILE A 287 18.09 -1.72 6.21
N ASN A 288 19.26 -1.16 6.54
CA ASN A 288 20.49 -1.91 6.54
C ASN A 288 20.40 -3.17 7.42
N GLU A 289 19.97 -3.01 8.67
CA GLU A 289 19.85 -4.11 9.62
C GLU A 289 18.83 -5.17 9.17
N ARG A 290 17.74 -4.75 8.52
CA ARG A 290 16.77 -5.70 7.95
C ARG A 290 17.34 -6.49 6.78
N LEU A 291 18.15 -5.87 5.92
CA LEU A 291 18.80 -6.54 4.80
C LEU A 291 19.92 -7.48 5.28
N GLU A 292 20.71 -7.06 6.28
CA GLU A 292 21.70 -7.93 6.92
C GLU A 292 21.04 -9.16 7.54
N TRP A 293 19.93 -8.98 8.26
CA TRP A 293 19.17 -10.10 8.79
C TRP A 293 18.57 -10.98 7.69
N ALA A 294 18.03 -10.40 6.62
CA ALA A 294 17.46 -11.13 5.50
C ALA A 294 18.49 -12.09 4.86
N ALA A 295 19.76 -11.68 4.82
CA ALA A 295 20.88 -12.52 4.34
C ALA A 295 21.13 -13.77 5.21
N THR A 296 20.65 -13.77 6.45
CA THR A 296 20.84 -14.89 7.41
C THR A 296 19.69 -15.87 7.47
N VAL A 297 18.56 -15.56 6.81
CA VAL A 297 17.37 -16.43 6.84
C VAL A 297 17.62 -17.72 6.08
N ASP A 298 17.63 -18.83 6.79
CA ASP A 298 17.93 -20.13 6.22
C ASP A 298 16.72 -20.86 5.61
N ALA A 299 17.00 -21.91 4.83
CA ALA A 299 15.98 -22.69 4.13
C ALA A 299 15.03 -23.43 5.09
N ALA A 300 15.46 -23.81 6.28
CA ALA A 300 14.65 -24.51 7.26
C ALA A 300 13.61 -23.54 7.86
N ALA A 301 14.03 -22.31 8.23
CA ALA A 301 13.12 -21.26 8.68
C ALA A 301 12.07 -20.91 7.61
N VAL A 302 12.47 -20.79 6.34
CA VAL A 302 11.57 -20.54 5.21
C VAL A 302 10.57 -21.68 5.04
N ALA A 303 11.01 -22.95 5.11
CA ALA A 303 10.12 -24.10 4.99
C ALA A 303 9.08 -24.17 6.12
N ALA A 304 9.51 -23.87 7.37
CA ALA A 304 8.62 -23.80 8.51
C ALA A 304 7.59 -22.66 8.36
N ALA A 305 8.04 -21.49 7.96
CA ALA A 305 7.17 -20.32 7.73
C ALA A 305 6.16 -20.55 6.59
N LYS A 306 6.53 -21.26 5.51
CA LYS A 306 5.60 -21.67 4.44
C LYS A 306 4.49 -22.55 4.96
N LYS A 307 4.82 -23.59 5.73
CA LYS A 307 3.82 -24.47 6.37
C LYS A 307 2.89 -23.69 7.30
N LYS A 308 3.45 -22.77 8.10
CA LYS A 308 2.67 -21.91 8.99
C LYS A 308 1.72 -21.01 8.20
N ARG A 309 2.18 -20.42 7.08
CA ARG A 309 1.33 -19.61 6.20
C ARG A 309 0.14 -20.38 5.64
N GLU A 310 0.31 -21.66 5.28
CA GLU A 310 -0.79 -22.53 4.82
C GLU A 310 -1.86 -22.68 5.90
N ILE A 311 -1.45 -22.86 7.16
CA ILE A 311 -2.36 -22.92 8.30
C ILE A 311 -3.08 -21.58 8.49
N ILE A 312 -2.36 -20.47 8.42
CA ILE A 312 -2.93 -19.12 8.53
C ILE A 312 -3.96 -18.87 7.42
N MET A 313 -3.64 -19.23 6.18
CA MET A 313 -4.57 -19.10 5.06
C MET A 313 -5.84 -19.91 5.30
N SER A 314 -5.71 -21.15 5.80
CA SER A 314 -6.87 -21.99 6.14
C SER A 314 -7.71 -21.39 7.27
N CYS A 315 -7.09 -20.76 8.27
CA CYS A 315 -7.80 -20.04 9.34
C CYS A 315 -8.60 -18.86 8.78
N LEU A 316 -7.99 -18.05 7.92
CA LEU A 316 -8.64 -16.91 7.28
C LEU A 316 -9.78 -17.34 6.34
N ASP A 317 -9.62 -18.45 5.61
CA ASP A 317 -10.65 -19.00 4.73
C ASP A 317 -11.88 -19.52 5.49
N LYS A 318 -11.67 -20.00 6.71
CA LYS A 318 -12.78 -20.42 7.61
C LYS A 318 -13.44 -19.24 8.29
N LEU A 319 -12.67 -18.18 8.56
CA LEU A 319 -13.18 -16.98 9.22
C LEU A 319 -14.03 -16.12 8.29
N LEU A 320 -13.61 -15.97 7.02
CA LEU A 320 -14.21 -15.06 6.05
C LEU A 320 -14.99 -15.83 4.99
N ASN A 321 -16.32 -15.81 5.11
CA ASN A 321 -17.23 -16.37 4.11
C ASN A 321 -17.58 -15.31 3.03
N GLU A 322 -18.35 -15.70 2.05
CA GLU A 322 -18.95 -14.77 1.09
C GLU A 322 -19.88 -13.79 1.84
N GLY A 323 -19.77 -12.51 1.55
CA GLY A 323 -20.53 -11.46 2.22
C GLY A 323 -19.98 -11.01 3.57
N ASP A 324 -18.90 -11.59 4.07
CA ASP A 324 -18.25 -11.11 5.29
C ASP A 324 -17.29 -9.94 5.00
N VAL A 325 -17.26 -8.97 5.92
CA VAL A 325 -16.21 -7.94 5.98
C VAL A 325 -15.64 -7.88 7.39
N LEU A 326 -14.31 -7.97 7.47
CA LEU A 326 -13.56 -7.87 8.72
C LEU A 326 -13.05 -6.46 8.91
N CYS A 327 -13.30 -5.89 10.07
CA CYS A 327 -12.95 -4.54 10.46
C CYS A 327 -11.86 -4.55 11.52
N LEU A 328 -10.80 -3.73 11.33
CA LEU A 328 -9.69 -3.58 12.28
C LEU A 328 -9.01 -2.21 12.11
N PRO A 329 -8.19 -1.75 13.11
CA PRO A 329 -7.38 -0.56 12.94
C PRO A 329 -6.36 -0.74 11.79
N THR A 330 -6.19 0.27 10.93
CA THR A 330 -5.16 0.21 9.87
C THR A 330 -3.75 0.35 10.45
N SER A 331 -3.62 1.13 11.50
CA SER A 331 -2.35 1.43 12.18
C SER A 331 -2.53 1.37 13.70
N PRO A 332 -1.44 1.11 14.47
CA PRO A 332 -1.53 1.05 15.92
C PRO A 332 -1.79 2.42 16.57
N ARG A 333 -1.52 3.50 15.85
CA ARG A 333 -1.72 4.91 16.27
C ARG A 333 -1.67 5.85 15.07
N ILE A 334 -1.90 7.15 15.28
CA ILE A 334 -1.65 8.19 14.27
C ILE A 334 -0.19 8.18 13.84
N ALA A 335 0.12 8.82 12.70
CA ALA A 335 1.47 8.89 12.14
C ALA A 335 2.50 9.33 13.20
N PRO A 336 3.66 8.67 13.33
CA PRO A 336 4.75 9.11 14.20
C PRO A 336 5.28 10.50 13.82
N LEU A 337 5.84 11.21 14.79
CA LEU A 337 6.57 12.45 14.53
C LEU A 337 7.81 12.15 13.68
N LYS A 338 8.16 13.08 12.79
CA LYS A 338 9.44 13.06 12.09
C LYS A 338 10.59 13.09 13.11
N ASN A 339 11.71 12.50 12.75
CA ASN A 339 12.90 12.43 13.61
C ASN A 339 12.67 11.68 14.94
N THR A 340 11.65 10.85 15.05
CA THR A 340 11.53 9.90 16.15
C THR A 340 12.69 8.91 16.09
N GLY A 341 13.30 8.57 17.24
CA GLY A 341 14.48 7.71 17.27
C GLY A 341 14.27 6.37 16.57
N THR A 342 15.24 5.91 15.80
CA THR A 342 15.19 4.72 14.95
C THR A 342 14.65 3.49 15.67
N HIS A 343 15.13 3.20 16.89
CA HIS A 343 14.64 2.04 17.65
C HIS A 343 13.14 2.11 17.92
N GLN A 344 12.63 3.27 18.33
CA GLN A 344 11.20 3.44 18.63
C GLN A 344 10.33 3.24 17.39
N ILE A 345 10.81 3.69 16.22
CA ILE A 345 10.06 3.59 14.96
C ILE A 345 10.26 2.21 14.31
N GLU A 346 11.51 1.81 14.09
CA GLU A 346 11.81 0.67 13.23
C GLU A 346 11.70 -0.68 13.95
N VAL A 347 11.71 -0.66 15.29
CA VAL A 347 11.55 -1.87 16.08
C VAL A 347 10.17 -1.89 16.74
N VAL A 348 9.89 -0.97 17.67
CA VAL A 348 8.66 -1.04 18.49
C VAL A 348 7.41 -0.76 17.66
N TYR A 349 7.40 0.40 16.97
CA TYR A 349 6.22 0.83 16.22
C TYR A 349 5.96 -0.07 15.00
N ARG A 350 7.03 -0.36 14.23
CA ARG A 350 6.95 -1.23 13.05
C ARG A 350 6.40 -2.62 13.41
N HIS A 351 6.86 -3.20 14.53
CA HIS A 351 6.37 -4.49 14.99
C HIS A 351 4.85 -4.48 15.20
N GLN A 352 4.33 -3.50 15.95
CA GLN A 352 2.89 -3.35 16.17
C GLN A 352 2.10 -3.15 14.87
N ALA A 353 2.61 -2.27 13.97
CA ALA A 353 1.97 -2.02 12.68
C ALA A 353 1.93 -3.28 11.81
N MET A 354 3.02 -4.04 11.78
CA MET A 354 3.11 -5.27 10.99
C MET A 354 2.17 -6.36 11.49
N CYS A 355 1.90 -6.45 12.80
CA CYS A 355 0.90 -7.38 13.35
C CYS A 355 -0.50 -7.13 12.76
N LEU A 356 -0.87 -5.88 12.51
CA LEU A 356 -2.14 -5.53 11.89
C LEU A 356 -2.13 -5.74 10.36
N LEU A 357 -1.03 -5.34 9.72
CA LEU A 357 -0.91 -5.27 8.26
C LEU A 357 -0.62 -6.63 7.61
N CYS A 358 0.03 -7.57 8.32
CA CYS A 358 0.40 -8.88 7.78
C CYS A 358 -0.82 -9.79 7.50
N ILE A 359 -1.96 -9.56 8.14
CA ILE A 359 -3.17 -10.38 8.02
C ILE A 359 -3.58 -10.53 6.54
N ALA A 360 -3.81 -9.41 5.86
CA ALA A 360 -4.19 -9.44 4.45
C ALA A 360 -3.06 -9.96 3.54
N GLY A 361 -1.80 -9.65 3.88
CA GLY A 361 -0.63 -10.14 3.13
C GLY A 361 -0.52 -11.66 3.17
N LEU A 362 -0.58 -12.27 4.35
CA LEU A 362 -0.52 -13.72 4.54
C LEU A 362 -1.66 -14.45 3.85
N GLY A 363 -2.88 -13.90 3.96
CA GLY A 363 -4.08 -14.47 3.33
C GLY A 363 -4.22 -14.18 1.83
N GLY A 364 -3.44 -13.25 1.27
CA GLY A 364 -3.65 -12.76 -0.09
C GLY A 364 -4.99 -12.04 -0.27
N LEU A 365 -5.49 -11.40 0.80
CA LEU A 365 -6.82 -10.81 0.88
C LEU A 365 -6.82 -9.36 0.37
N PRO A 366 -7.95 -8.86 -0.16
CA PRO A 366 -8.16 -7.45 -0.42
C PRO A 366 -8.40 -6.71 0.90
N GLN A 367 -7.83 -5.51 1.02
CA GLN A 367 -8.00 -4.62 2.18
C GLN A 367 -8.04 -3.17 1.73
N ILE A 368 -9.00 -2.41 2.23
CA ILE A 368 -9.11 -0.97 2.04
C ILE A 368 -8.87 -0.26 3.37
N ASN A 369 -8.05 0.79 3.36
CA ASN A 369 -8.02 1.80 4.39
C ASN A 369 -9.09 2.85 4.08
N VAL A 370 -10.00 3.12 5.03
CA VAL A 370 -11.01 4.17 4.93
C VAL A 370 -10.71 5.23 6.00
N PRO A 371 -10.49 6.51 5.60
CA PRO A 371 -10.04 7.57 6.50
C PRO A 371 -11.22 8.22 7.25
N LEU A 372 -11.91 7.45 8.10
CA LEU A 372 -13.16 7.85 8.76
C LEU A 372 -12.98 8.49 10.14
N ALA A 373 -11.76 8.57 10.65
CA ALA A 373 -11.51 9.06 11.99
C ALA A 373 -10.34 10.06 12.05
N THR A 374 -10.35 10.84 13.11
CA THR A 374 -9.25 11.73 13.50
C THR A 374 -8.95 11.53 14.99
N LEU A 375 -7.67 11.58 15.34
CA LEU A 375 -7.22 11.57 16.71
C LEU A 375 -6.11 12.62 16.89
N ASP A 376 -6.25 13.51 17.89
CA ASP A 376 -5.32 14.61 18.13
C ASP A 376 -5.06 15.46 16.85
N GLY A 377 -6.11 15.71 16.05
CA GLY A 377 -6.05 16.47 14.81
C GLY A 377 -5.41 15.76 13.62
N CYS A 378 -4.98 14.50 13.77
CA CYS A 378 -4.35 13.71 12.72
C CYS A 378 -5.28 12.60 12.21
N PRO A 379 -5.20 12.23 10.92
CA PRO A 379 -6.00 11.14 10.36
C PRO A 379 -5.73 9.80 11.05
N LEU A 380 -6.78 9.00 11.14
CA LEU A 380 -6.75 7.64 11.64
C LEU A 380 -7.66 6.77 10.78
N GLY A 381 -7.11 5.72 10.18
CA GLY A 381 -7.83 4.86 9.24
C GLY A 381 -8.41 3.60 9.88
N LEU A 382 -9.60 3.23 9.40
CA LEU A 382 -10.22 1.94 9.65
C LEU A 382 -9.99 1.04 8.44
N SER A 383 -9.56 -0.19 8.66
CA SER A 383 -9.38 -1.19 7.63
C SER A 383 -10.59 -2.08 7.46
N LEU A 384 -10.97 -2.31 6.20
CA LEU A 384 -11.98 -3.27 5.77
C LEU A 384 -11.28 -4.37 4.96
N ILE A 385 -11.35 -5.61 5.43
CA ILE A 385 -10.79 -6.79 4.76
C ILE A 385 -11.94 -7.68 4.31
N GLY A 386 -11.90 -8.11 3.05
CA GLY A 386 -12.83 -9.10 2.53
C GLY A 386 -12.17 -10.42 2.18
N ARG A 387 -12.96 -11.40 1.81
CA ARG A 387 -12.49 -12.66 1.23
C ARG A 387 -11.72 -12.42 -0.08
N ARG A 388 -10.83 -13.33 -0.47
CA ARG A 388 -10.17 -13.26 -1.79
C ARG A 388 -11.21 -13.16 -2.92
N GLY A 389 -11.05 -12.16 -3.79
CA GLY A 389 -11.96 -11.88 -4.90
C GLY A 389 -13.14 -10.95 -4.57
N SER A 390 -13.29 -10.51 -3.32
CA SER A 390 -14.35 -9.55 -2.94
C SER A 390 -13.97 -8.08 -3.16
N ASP A 391 -12.99 -7.82 -4.01
CA ASP A 391 -12.45 -6.48 -4.27
C ASP A 391 -13.54 -5.46 -4.61
N LEU A 392 -14.45 -5.79 -5.55
CA LEU A 392 -15.54 -4.90 -5.94
C LEU A 392 -16.55 -4.68 -4.82
N SER A 393 -16.81 -5.70 -4.00
CA SER A 393 -17.71 -5.61 -2.86
C SER A 393 -17.18 -4.61 -1.81
N LEU A 394 -15.88 -4.64 -1.54
CA LEU A 394 -15.22 -3.67 -0.66
C LEU A 394 -15.24 -2.25 -1.25
N LEU A 395 -15.04 -2.09 -2.56
CA LEU A 395 -15.13 -0.79 -3.23
C LEU A 395 -16.54 -0.21 -3.12
N ALA A 396 -17.57 -1.02 -3.37
CA ALA A 396 -18.96 -0.61 -3.25
C ALA A 396 -19.33 -0.24 -1.80
N LEU A 397 -18.89 -1.03 -0.81
CA LEU A 397 -19.09 -0.70 0.60
C LEU A 397 -18.41 0.63 0.93
N THR A 398 -17.15 0.79 0.54
CA THR A 398 -16.38 2.03 0.78
C THR A 398 -17.10 3.23 0.17
N ARG A 399 -17.59 3.13 -1.07
CA ARG A 399 -18.36 4.16 -1.73
C ARG A 399 -19.62 4.52 -0.92
N THR A 400 -20.41 3.52 -0.53
CA THR A 400 -21.65 3.71 0.23
C THR A 400 -21.40 4.37 1.59
N VAL A 401 -20.31 3.96 2.29
CA VAL A 401 -19.91 4.58 3.57
C VAL A 401 -19.52 6.04 3.37
N MET A 402 -18.68 6.33 2.39
CA MET A 402 -18.20 7.70 2.13
C MET A 402 -19.33 8.63 1.69
N ASP A 403 -20.24 8.18 0.82
CA ASP A 403 -21.39 8.97 0.36
C ASP A 403 -22.38 9.29 1.51
N LYS A 404 -22.43 8.44 2.56
CA LYS A 404 -23.32 8.66 3.72
C LYS A 404 -22.80 9.72 4.70
N ILE A 405 -21.48 9.91 4.75
CA ILE A 405 -20.84 10.83 5.72
C ILE A 405 -20.42 12.16 5.10
N SER A 406 -20.48 12.30 3.76
CA SER A 406 -20.25 13.54 3.00
C SER A 406 -21.48 14.43 3.06
#